data_14c764a47ec9faefb040d683851a9368
#
_entry.id   14c764a47ec9faefb040d683851a9368
#
_cell.length_a   1.000
_cell.length_b   1.000
_cell.length_c   1.000
_cell.angle_alpha   90.00
_cell.angle_beta   90.00
_cell.angle_gamma   90.00
#
_symmetry.space_group_name_H-M   'P 1'
#
loop_
_entity.id
_entity.type
_entity.pdbx_description
1 polymer ?
#
loop_
_entity_poly.entity_id
_entity_poly.type
_entity_poly.pdbx_seq_one_letter_code
_entity_poly.pdbx_strand_id
1 'polypeptide(L)'
;MSEREEQLAYSEQMAKMLDEGKRRQKARKLIAVIRHGLGVEDLTGLRALDVGCSAGFIADELAMAGAATHGVDIDEPGLAKARQRFGDRVDFQVARGEDLPFADDSMDVVVLNHIYESVANPEAVVADIHRVLRPGGVLYLGVGHKWQVLEPHHRLPLLSWLPQRLADRYLRLAGKGDHYYEHYYTPAGLRRLFAAYDVWDYTLPVLADPVAFAGDDIVPAWVSRLPERALAALLPAVPTYVWLAFKGTGAPEGPDLAVAPRRVR
;
A
#
# COMPACT_ATOMS: atom_id res chain seq x y z
N MET A 1 -22.48 -13.20 2.37
CA MET A 1 -21.41 -12.19 2.53
C MET A 1 -22.08 -10.85 2.33
N SER A 2 -21.98 -9.90 3.25
CA SER A 2 -22.49 -8.55 3.05
C SER A 2 -21.63 -7.92 1.97
N GLU A 3 -22.25 -7.37 0.92
CA GLU A 3 -21.55 -6.56 -0.08
C GLU A 3 -20.89 -5.38 0.65
N ARG A 4 -19.61 -5.14 0.34
CA ARG A 4 -18.89 -3.97 0.87
C ARG A 4 -19.35 -2.74 0.08
N GLU A 5 -19.64 -1.66 0.79
CA GLU A 5 -19.99 -0.39 0.16
C GLU A 5 -18.71 0.33 -0.34
N GLU A 6 -18.80 0.99 -1.49
CA GLU A 6 -17.69 1.73 -2.10
C GLU A 6 -17.77 3.22 -1.79
N GLN A 7 -16.62 3.84 -1.55
CA GLN A 7 -16.51 5.29 -1.37
C GLN A 7 -16.09 5.97 -2.68
N LEU A 8 -17.04 6.52 -3.42
CA LEU A 8 -16.80 7.11 -4.75
C LEU A 8 -16.15 8.51 -4.74
N ALA A 9 -16.06 9.19 -3.60
CA ALA A 9 -15.49 10.53 -3.48
C ALA A 9 -14.59 10.64 -2.24
N TYR A 10 -13.67 9.71 -2.10
CA TYR A 10 -12.80 9.58 -0.92
C TYR A 10 -11.92 10.81 -0.70
N SER A 11 -11.40 11.43 -1.77
CA SER A 11 -10.56 12.63 -1.69
C SER A 11 -11.27 13.86 -1.17
N GLU A 12 -12.60 13.95 -1.30
CA GLU A 12 -13.41 15.06 -0.76
C GLU A 12 -13.66 14.87 0.74
N GLN A 13 -13.83 13.63 1.19
CA GLN A 13 -14.13 13.30 2.58
C GLN A 13 -12.89 13.30 3.47
N MET A 14 -11.72 13.05 2.90
CA MET A 14 -10.45 12.91 3.62
C MET A 14 -9.42 13.98 3.19
N ALA A 15 -9.45 15.16 3.83
CA ALA A 15 -8.47 16.23 3.59
C ALA A 15 -6.99 15.78 3.71
N LYS A 16 -6.71 14.71 4.46
CA LYS A 16 -5.38 14.08 4.57
C LYS A 16 -4.86 13.56 3.23
N MET A 17 -5.75 13.23 2.27
CA MET A 17 -5.35 12.75 0.95
C MET A 17 -4.68 13.85 0.12
N LEU A 18 -4.90 15.11 0.49
CA LEU A 18 -4.33 16.30 -0.16
C LEU A 18 -3.08 16.84 0.55
N ASP A 19 -2.63 16.24 1.67
CA ASP A 19 -1.36 16.59 2.33
C ASP A 19 -0.17 16.09 1.49
N GLU A 20 0.31 16.94 0.60
CA GLU A 20 1.38 16.65 -0.34
C GLU A 20 2.65 16.16 0.35
N GLY A 21 3.08 16.84 1.42
CA GLY A 21 4.34 16.50 2.12
C GLY A 21 4.34 15.06 2.61
N LYS A 22 3.29 14.66 3.33
CA LYS A 22 3.15 13.29 3.86
C LYS A 22 2.98 12.25 2.75
N ARG A 23 2.26 12.58 1.68
CA ARG A 23 2.06 11.67 0.55
C ARG A 23 3.34 11.41 -0.22
N ARG A 24 4.09 12.45 -0.54
CA ARG A 24 5.39 12.33 -1.21
C ARG A 24 6.39 11.55 -0.36
N GLN A 25 6.42 11.81 0.94
CA GLN A 25 7.30 11.07 1.85
C GLN A 25 6.93 9.59 1.93
N LYS A 26 5.62 9.26 2.00
CA LYS A 26 5.15 7.88 1.90
C LYS A 26 5.56 7.23 0.57
N ALA A 27 5.45 7.97 -0.54
CA ALA A 27 5.87 7.48 -1.85
C ALA A 27 7.38 7.17 -1.91
N ARG A 28 8.24 8.02 -1.34
CA ARG A 28 9.68 7.77 -1.29
C ARG A 28 10.03 6.48 -0.53
N LYS A 29 9.31 6.17 0.56
CA LYS A 29 9.47 4.93 1.30
C LYS A 29 9.16 3.70 0.48
N LEU A 30 8.01 3.70 -0.21
CA LEU A 30 7.64 2.57 -1.06
C LEU A 30 8.60 2.40 -2.24
N ILE A 31 9.06 3.50 -2.84
CA ILE A 31 10.04 3.46 -3.92
C ILE A 31 11.38 2.88 -3.44
N ALA A 32 11.84 3.24 -2.23
CA ALA A 32 13.05 2.68 -1.66
C ALA A 32 12.94 1.15 -1.46
N VAL A 33 11.78 0.66 -1.01
CA VAL A 33 11.50 -0.78 -0.89
C VAL A 33 11.48 -1.47 -2.27
N ILE A 34 10.82 -0.87 -3.26
CA ILE A 34 10.77 -1.40 -4.64
C ILE A 34 12.18 -1.48 -5.23
N ARG A 35 12.95 -0.40 -5.13
CA ARG A 35 14.33 -0.33 -5.63
C ARG A 35 15.22 -1.40 -5.01
N HIS A 36 15.15 -1.54 -3.68
CA HIS A 36 15.87 -2.59 -2.99
C HIS A 36 15.41 -3.99 -3.42
N GLY A 37 14.11 -4.21 -3.56
CA GLY A 37 13.58 -5.51 -4.00
C GLY A 37 14.01 -5.90 -5.40
N LEU A 38 14.08 -4.92 -6.31
CA LEU A 38 14.52 -5.13 -7.70
C LEU A 38 16.04 -5.04 -7.89
N GLY A 39 16.82 -4.62 -6.88
CA GLY A 39 18.25 -4.41 -7.00
C GLY A 39 18.63 -3.27 -7.95
N VAL A 40 17.79 -2.23 -8.08
CA VAL A 40 17.99 -1.13 -9.04
C VAL A 40 18.20 0.21 -8.34
N GLU A 41 18.92 1.12 -8.97
CA GLU A 41 19.14 2.48 -8.43
C GLU A 41 17.98 3.42 -8.70
N ASP A 42 17.29 3.28 -9.83
CA ASP A 42 16.08 4.03 -10.22
C ASP A 42 15.08 3.11 -10.93
N LEU A 43 13.96 3.64 -11.38
CA LEU A 43 12.91 2.89 -12.07
C LEU A 43 12.88 3.14 -13.57
N THR A 44 13.97 3.66 -14.15
CA THR A 44 14.06 3.98 -15.57
C THR A 44 13.86 2.72 -16.43
N GLY A 45 12.99 2.84 -17.43
CA GLY A 45 12.63 1.75 -18.33
C GLY A 45 11.57 0.80 -17.79
N LEU A 46 11.12 0.96 -16.54
CA LEU A 46 10.04 0.16 -15.95
C LEU A 46 8.69 0.84 -16.17
N ARG A 47 7.65 0.02 -16.30
CA ARG A 47 6.24 0.44 -16.33
C ARG A 47 5.63 0.24 -14.95
N ALA A 48 5.13 1.32 -14.35
CA ALA A 48 4.55 1.31 -13.02
C ALA A 48 3.04 1.63 -13.05
N LEU A 49 2.28 0.99 -12.17
CA LEU A 49 0.85 1.24 -11.97
C LEU A 49 0.57 1.50 -10.49
N ASP A 50 -0.06 2.64 -10.20
CA ASP A 50 -0.58 2.97 -8.86
C ASP A 50 -2.10 2.70 -8.83
N VAL A 51 -2.54 1.66 -8.12
CA VAL A 51 -3.95 1.27 -8.00
C VAL A 51 -4.55 1.92 -6.76
N GLY A 52 -5.60 2.73 -6.96
CA GLY A 52 -6.17 3.59 -5.92
C GLY A 52 -5.31 4.85 -5.73
N CYS A 53 -4.91 5.49 -6.83
CA CYS A 53 -3.94 6.59 -6.84
C CYS A 53 -4.49 7.92 -6.29
N SER A 54 -5.82 8.09 -6.18
CA SER A 54 -6.48 9.30 -5.69
C SER A 54 -5.92 10.59 -6.33
N ALA A 55 -5.36 11.50 -5.53
CA ALA A 55 -4.75 12.76 -6.00
C ALA A 55 -3.37 12.60 -6.69
N GLY A 56 -2.88 11.38 -6.96
CA GLY A 56 -1.77 11.07 -7.85
C GLY A 56 -0.37 11.26 -7.28
N PHE A 57 -0.18 11.55 -6.00
CA PHE A 57 1.16 11.84 -5.44
C PHE A 57 2.13 10.65 -5.49
N ILE A 58 1.63 9.42 -5.28
CA ILE A 58 2.48 8.22 -5.37
C ILE A 58 2.85 7.98 -6.83
N ALA A 59 1.89 8.06 -7.74
CA ALA A 59 2.13 7.90 -9.17
C ALA A 59 3.13 8.93 -9.71
N ASP A 60 3.04 10.21 -9.28
CA ASP A 60 3.99 11.26 -9.65
C ASP A 60 5.41 10.97 -9.13
N GLU A 61 5.59 10.51 -7.90
CA GLU A 61 6.91 10.13 -7.36
C GLU A 61 7.50 8.89 -8.08
N LEU A 62 6.66 7.93 -8.51
CA LEU A 62 7.10 6.80 -9.35
C LEU A 62 7.63 7.30 -10.72
N ALA A 63 6.90 8.24 -11.34
CA ALA A 63 7.34 8.87 -12.58
C ALA A 63 8.64 9.69 -12.39
N MET A 64 8.76 10.43 -11.30
CA MET A 64 10.00 11.15 -10.95
C MET A 64 11.17 10.20 -10.68
N ALA A 65 10.91 8.97 -10.23
CA ALA A 65 11.92 7.93 -10.09
C ALA A 65 12.30 7.25 -11.42
N GLY A 66 11.71 7.67 -12.55
CA GLY A 66 12.06 7.23 -13.90
C GLY A 66 11.08 6.23 -14.54
N ALA A 67 10.05 5.78 -13.85
CA ALA A 67 9.08 4.83 -14.41
C ALA A 67 8.11 5.48 -15.40
N ALA A 68 7.74 4.75 -16.45
CA ALA A 68 6.55 5.06 -17.24
C ALA A 68 5.30 4.70 -16.41
N THR A 69 4.62 5.73 -15.87
CA THR A 69 3.66 5.53 -14.78
C THR A 69 2.21 5.76 -15.21
N HIS A 70 1.36 4.84 -14.80
CA HIS A 70 -0.11 4.93 -14.87
C HIS A 70 -0.68 5.03 -13.45
N GLY A 71 -1.80 5.75 -13.30
CA GLY A 71 -2.57 5.80 -12.07
C GLY A 71 -4.04 5.49 -12.34
N VAL A 72 -4.66 4.63 -11.56
CA VAL A 72 -6.09 4.32 -11.66
C VAL A 72 -6.79 4.53 -10.33
N ASP A 73 -8.01 5.06 -10.40
CA ASP A 73 -8.89 5.22 -9.25
C ASP A 73 -10.35 5.28 -9.72
N ILE A 74 -11.30 5.04 -8.81
CA ILE A 74 -12.72 5.30 -9.00
C ILE A 74 -13.12 6.71 -8.53
N ASP A 75 -12.25 7.39 -7.77
CA ASP A 75 -12.42 8.75 -7.24
C ASP A 75 -12.16 9.79 -8.35
N GLU A 76 -13.15 10.07 -9.18
CA GLU A 76 -13.03 11.03 -10.29
C GLU A 76 -12.63 12.44 -9.84
N PRO A 77 -13.16 13.03 -8.72
CA PRO A 77 -12.65 14.29 -8.19
C PRO A 77 -11.17 14.28 -7.83
N GLY A 78 -10.66 13.18 -7.28
CA GLY A 78 -9.25 12.98 -7.00
C GLY A 78 -8.41 12.94 -8.28
N LEU A 79 -8.85 12.15 -9.27
CA LEU A 79 -8.19 12.05 -10.58
C LEU A 79 -8.18 13.36 -11.36
N ALA A 80 -9.24 14.18 -11.26
CA ALA A 80 -9.24 15.51 -11.91
C ALA A 80 -8.12 16.39 -11.36
N LYS A 81 -7.90 16.38 -10.04
CA LYS A 81 -6.77 17.09 -9.39
C LYS A 81 -5.43 16.50 -9.80
N ALA A 82 -5.33 15.17 -9.88
CA ALA A 82 -4.12 14.46 -10.30
C ALA A 82 -3.73 14.81 -11.74
N ARG A 83 -4.68 14.78 -12.68
CA ARG A 83 -4.45 15.16 -14.09
C ARG A 83 -4.01 16.63 -14.23
N GLN A 84 -4.65 17.53 -13.49
CA GLN A 84 -4.28 18.95 -13.51
C GLN A 84 -2.84 19.21 -13.05
N ARG A 85 -2.36 18.43 -12.05
CA ARG A 85 -1.04 18.63 -11.44
C ARG A 85 0.07 17.84 -12.10
N PHE A 86 -0.21 16.62 -12.56
CA PHE A 86 0.78 15.63 -12.94
C PHE A 86 0.51 14.94 -14.28
N GLY A 87 -0.53 15.36 -15.04
CA GLY A 87 -0.94 14.74 -16.30
C GLY A 87 0.12 14.77 -17.41
N ASP A 88 1.13 15.64 -17.31
CA ASP A 88 2.25 15.66 -18.23
C ASP A 88 3.25 14.50 -18.03
N ARG A 89 3.21 13.86 -16.86
CA ARG A 89 4.15 12.79 -16.47
C ARG A 89 3.49 11.45 -16.20
N VAL A 90 2.20 11.47 -15.86
CA VAL A 90 1.45 10.26 -15.45
C VAL A 90 0.16 10.18 -16.23
N ASP A 91 -0.14 9.00 -16.78
CA ASP A 91 -1.43 8.70 -17.41
C ASP A 91 -2.43 8.26 -16.35
N PHE A 92 -3.47 9.09 -16.11
CA PHE A 92 -4.51 8.84 -15.12
C PHE A 92 -5.82 8.40 -15.76
N GLN A 93 -6.35 7.25 -15.33
CA GLN A 93 -7.59 6.68 -15.86
C GLN A 93 -8.58 6.36 -14.75
N VAL A 94 -9.88 6.56 -15.02
CA VAL A 94 -10.95 6.07 -14.16
C VAL A 94 -11.10 4.58 -14.39
N ALA A 95 -10.77 3.77 -13.41
CA ALA A 95 -10.92 2.32 -13.49
C ALA A 95 -11.10 1.71 -12.10
N ARG A 96 -11.72 0.54 -12.06
CA ARG A 96 -11.84 -0.30 -10.86
C ARG A 96 -10.61 -1.19 -10.76
N GLY A 97 -10.18 -1.49 -9.54
CA GLY A 97 -9.07 -2.41 -9.33
C GLY A 97 -9.36 -3.85 -9.76
N GLU A 98 -10.65 -4.21 -9.89
CA GLU A 98 -11.12 -5.51 -10.36
C GLU A 98 -11.14 -5.66 -11.90
N ASP A 99 -10.99 -4.55 -12.64
CA ASP A 99 -11.02 -4.50 -14.12
C ASP A 99 -10.06 -3.42 -14.61
N LEU A 100 -8.77 -3.73 -14.56
CA LEU A 100 -7.70 -2.80 -14.94
C LEU A 100 -7.58 -2.72 -16.46
N PRO A 101 -7.56 -1.50 -17.06
CA PRO A 101 -7.56 -1.31 -18.52
C PRO A 101 -6.18 -1.52 -19.16
N PHE A 102 -5.46 -2.56 -18.73
CA PHE A 102 -4.12 -2.89 -19.20
C PHE A 102 -4.05 -4.35 -19.66
N ALA A 103 -3.15 -4.61 -20.61
CA ALA A 103 -2.92 -5.96 -21.12
C ALA A 103 -2.29 -6.86 -20.05
N ASP A 104 -2.45 -8.17 -20.21
CA ASP A 104 -1.74 -9.15 -19.39
C ASP A 104 -0.22 -8.95 -19.48
N ASP A 105 0.48 -9.16 -18.36
CA ASP A 105 1.94 -9.11 -18.28
C ASP A 105 2.56 -7.77 -18.75
N SER A 106 1.81 -6.67 -18.63
CA SER A 106 2.21 -5.37 -19.17
C SER A 106 2.90 -4.44 -18.16
N MET A 107 2.84 -4.74 -16.86
CA MET A 107 3.41 -3.91 -15.80
C MET A 107 4.61 -4.58 -15.14
N ASP A 108 5.66 -3.80 -14.86
CA ASP A 108 6.84 -4.23 -14.11
C ASP A 108 6.64 -4.09 -12.60
N VAL A 109 5.98 -2.99 -12.21
CA VAL A 109 5.73 -2.60 -10.82
C VAL A 109 4.26 -2.23 -10.66
N VAL A 110 3.60 -2.80 -9.66
CA VAL A 110 2.27 -2.34 -9.24
C VAL A 110 2.33 -1.93 -7.78
N VAL A 111 1.65 -0.84 -7.44
CA VAL A 111 1.49 -0.36 -6.05
C VAL A 111 0.05 -0.54 -5.63
N LEU A 112 -0.17 -1.22 -4.50
CA LEU A 112 -1.46 -1.35 -3.83
C LEU A 112 -1.28 -0.95 -2.36
N ASN A 113 -1.55 0.33 -2.06
CA ASN A 113 -1.20 0.89 -0.78
C ASN A 113 -2.41 1.37 0.01
N HIS A 114 -2.86 0.60 1.00
CA HIS A 114 -4.07 0.83 1.78
C HIS A 114 -5.35 0.92 0.93
N ILE A 115 -5.52 -0.03 0.04
CA ILE A 115 -6.67 -0.11 -0.87
C ILE A 115 -7.51 -1.36 -0.63
N TYR A 116 -6.87 -2.53 -0.38
CA TYR A 116 -7.59 -3.80 -0.26
C TYR A 116 -8.66 -3.79 0.84
N GLU A 117 -8.46 -3.00 1.88
CA GLU A 117 -9.40 -2.85 3.00
C GLU A 117 -10.68 -2.10 2.64
N SER A 118 -10.65 -1.29 1.57
CA SER A 118 -11.74 -0.38 1.16
C SER A 118 -12.47 -0.82 -0.12
N VAL A 119 -11.95 -1.83 -0.83
CA VAL A 119 -12.58 -2.32 -2.08
C VAL A 119 -13.66 -3.36 -1.79
N ALA A 120 -14.63 -3.46 -2.70
CA ALA A 120 -15.74 -4.40 -2.57
C ALA A 120 -15.28 -5.86 -2.66
N ASN A 121 -14.40 -6.18 -3.61
CA ASN A 121 -13.89 -7.53 -3.85
C ASN A 121 -12.35 -7.55 -3.93
N PRO A 122 -11.64 -7.62 -2.78
CA PRO A 122 -10.18 -7.63 -2.77
C PRO A 122 -9.56 -8.83 -3.50
N GLU A 123 -10.24 -9.98 -3.55
CA GLU A 123 -9.78 -11.15 -4.29
C GLU A 123 -9.75 -10.87 -5.80
N ALA A 124 -10.76 -10.21 -6.35
CA ALA A 124 -10.79 -9.83 -7.76
C ALA A 124 -9.73 -8.76 -8.08
N VAL A 125 -9.54 -7.77 -7.19
CA VAL A 125 -8.47 -6.76 -7.34
C VAL A 125 -7.10 -7.43 -7.40
N VAL A 126 -6.80 -8.33 -6.47
CA VAL A 126 -5.51 -9.02 -6.41
C VAL A 126 -5.31 -9.94 -7.61
N ALA A 127 -6.37 -10.59 -8.10
CA ALA A 127 -6.31 -11.43 -9.29
C ALA A 127 -6.04 -10.60 -10.56
N ASP A 128 -6.67 -9.43 -10.70
CA ASP A 128 -6.48 -8.57 -11.86
C ASP A 128 -5.10 -7.87 -11.85
N ILE A 129 -4.62 -7.47 -10.68
CA ILE A 129 -3.23 -7.03 -10.51
C ILE A 129 -2.25 -8.16 -10.92
N HIS A 130 -2.52 -9.40 -10.52
CA HIS A 130 -1.69 -10.53 -10.94
C HIS A 130 -1.72 -10.72 -12.46
N ARG A 131 -2.85 -10.51 -13.13
CA ARG A 131 -2.97 -10.58 -14.58
C ARG A 131 -2.08 -9.55 -15.27
N VAL A 132 -2.17 -8.27 -14.87
CA VAL A 132 -1.42 -7.18 -15.53
C VAL A 132 0.06 -7.15 -15.18
N LEU A 133 0.47 -7.68 -14.04
CA LEU A 133 1.87 -7.75 -13.62
C LEU A 133 2.60 -8.83 -14.42
N ARG A 134 3.77 -8.52 -15.01
CA ARG A 134 4.57 -9.51 -15.75
C ARG A 134 5.21 -10.57 -14.83
N PRO A 135 5.55 -11.75 -15.33
CA PRO A 135 6.39 -12.70 -14.58
C PRO A 135 7.69 -12.03 -14.10
N GLY A 136 8.02 -12.19 -12.82
CA GLY A 136 9.15 -11.51 -12.18
C GLY A 136 8.92 -10.03 -11.84
N GLY A 137 7.78 -9.46 -12.21
CA GLY A 137 7.36 -8.14 -11.75
C GLY A 137 6.98 -8.13 -10.28
N VAL A 138 6.91 -6.94 -9.68
CA VAL A 138 6.70 -6.76 -8.23
C VAL A 138 5.43 -5.98 -7.93
N LEU A 139 4.71 -6.44 -6.91
CA LEU A 139 3.61 -5.74 -6.28
C LEU A 139 4.06 -5.23 -4.91
N TYR A 140 4.13 -3.89 -4.76
CA TYR A 140 4.30 -3.29 -3.45
C TYR A 140 2.97 -3.26 -2.71
N LEU A 141 3.00 -3.63 -1.45
CA LEU A 141 1.85 -3.73 -0.56
C LEU A 141 2.09 -2.93 0.74
N GLY A 142 1.28 -1.89 0.93
CA GLY A 142 1.10 -1.29 2.25
C GLY A 142 -0.24 -1.77 2.79
N VAL A 143 -0.25 -2.74 3.70
CA VAL A 143 -1.49 -3.40 4.15
C VAL A 143 -1.69 -3.28 5.65
N GLY A 144 -2.87 -2.78 6.04
CA GLY A 144 -3.33 -2.87 7.41
C GLY A 144 -3.76 -4.30 7.76
N HIS A 145 -3.89 -4.61 9.04
CA HIS A 145 -4.37 -5.92 9.48
C HIS A 145 -5.36 -5.81 10.63
N LYS A 146 -6.22 -6.81 10.79
CA LYS A 146 -7.33 -6.77 11.76
C LYS A 146 -6.87 -6.51 13.21
N TRP A 147 -5.68 -6.98 13.58
CA TRP A 147 -5.18 -6.89 14.96
C TRP A 147 -4.34 -5.64 15.25
N GLN A 148 -4.37 -4.63 14.39
CA GLN A 148 -3.72 -3.34 14.65
C GLN A 148 -4.32 -2.67 15.90
N VAL A 149 -3.46 -2.11 16.75
CA VAL A 149 -3.89 -1.47 17.99
C VAL A 149 -4.57 -0.13 17.73
N LEU A 150 -4.05 0.64 16.77
CA LEU A 150 -4.61 1.92 16.36
C LEU A 150 -5.02 1.85 14.90
N GLU A 151 -6.31 2.00 14.63
CA GLU A 151 -6.85 2.06 13.28
C GLU A 151 -6.39 3.37 12.59
N PRO A 152 -5.71 3.31 11.43
CA PRO A 152 -5.01 4.47 10.88
C PRO A 152 -5.91 5.52 10.22
N HIS A 153 -7.08 5.16 9.71
CA HIS A 153 -7.99 6.10 9.03
C HIS A 153 -8.70 7.02 10.02
N HIS A 154 -9.27 6.44 11.07
CA HIS A 154 -10.02 7.17 12.09
C HIS A 154 -9.20 7.49 13.34
N ARG A 155 -8.00 6.88 13.51
CA ARG A 155 -7.12 7.02 14.68
C ARG A 155 -7.82 6.64 15.98
N LEU A 156 -8.59 5.54 15.94
CA LEU A 156 -9.30 4.98 17.08
C LEU A 156 -8.68 3.65 17.52
N PRO A 157 -8.39 3.50 18.81
CA PRO A 157 -7.85 2.23 19.33
C PRO A 157 -8.83 1.07 19.11
N LEU A 158 -8.30 -0.08 18.68
CA LEU A 158 -9.01 -1.36 18.55
C LEU A 158 -10.26 -1.33 17.65
N LEU A 159 -10.48 -0.28 16.85
CA LEU A 159 -11.66 -0.15 16.01
C LEU A 159 -11.80 -1.33 15.04
N SER A 160 -10.71 -1.73 14.38
CA SER A 160 -10.67 -2.85 13.44
C SER A 160 -10.96 -4.24 14.04
N TRP A 161 -10.91 -4.36 15.38
CA TRP A 161 -11.21 -5.61 16.09
C TRP A 161 -12.71 -5.86 16.23
N LEU A 162 -13.49 -4.80 16.20
CA LEU A 162 -14.92 -4.83 16.50
C LEU A 162 -15.73 -5.41 15.32
N PRO A 163 -16.84 -6.10 15.61
CA PRO A 163 -17.87 -6.37 14.61
C PRO A 163 -18.48 -5.06 14.09
N GLN A 164 -18.92 -5.05 12.83
CA GLN A 164 -19.41 -3.86 12.12
C GLN A 164 -20.32 -2.96 12.97
N ARG A 165 -21.38 -3.52 13.56
CA ARG A 165 -22.35 -2.75 14.36
C ARG A 165 -21.72 -2.03 15.55
N LEU A 166 -20.74 -2.64 16.20
CA LEU A 166 -20.02 -2.04 17.33
C LEU A 166 -18.99 -1.00 16.84
N ALA A 167 -18.35 -1.26 15.72
CA ALA A 167 -17.44 -0.30 15.07
C ALA A 167 -18.19 0.99 14.68
N ASP A 168 -19.34 0.88 14.03
CA ASP A 168 -20.19 2.02 13.66
C ASP A 168 -20.63 2.82 14.90
N ARG A 169 -21.04 2.11 15.97
CA ARG A 169 -21.42 2.78 17.22
C ARG A 169 -20.25 3.50 17.87
N TYR A 170 -19.08 2.86 17.88
CA TYR A 170 -17.86 3.46 18.42
C TYR A 170 -17.43 4.68 17.62
N LEU A 171 -17.50 4.61 16.29
CA LEU A 171 -17.20 5.69 15.39
C LEU A 171 -18.09 6.92 15.64
N ARG A 172 -19.41 6.69 15.76
CA ARG A 172 -20.39 7.75 16.08
C ARG A 172 -20.13 8.38 17.44
N LEU A 173 -19.88 7.58 18.47
CA LEU A 173 -19.59 8.09 19.82
C LEU A 173 -18.30 8.91 19.87
N ALA A 174 -17.33 8.58 19.01
CA ALA A 174 -16.09 9.32 18.88
C ALA A 174 -16.19 10.57 17.98
N GLY A 175 -17.36 10.83 17.37
CA GLY A 175 -17.56 11.95 16.43
C GLY A 175 -16.72 11.85 15.16
N LYS A 176 -16.43 10.61 14.69
CA LYS A 176 -15.54 10.34 13.56
C LYS A 176 -16.26 9.88 12.30
N GLY A 177 -17.58 9.74 12.34
CA GLY A 177 -18.41 9.30 11.23
C GLY A 177 -19.53 8.36 11.68
N ASP A 178 -20.37 7.94 10.74
CA ASP A 178 -21.55 7.11 11.02
C ASP A 178 -21.35 5.65 10.64
N HIS A 179 -20.46 5.37 9.69
CA HIS A 179 -20.21 4.03 9.16
C HIS A 179 -18.71 3.75 9.01
N TYR A 180 -18.29 2.54 9.38
CA TYR A 180 -16.93 2.05 9.26
C TYR A 180 -16.80 1.22 7.99
N TYR A 181 -16.10 1.74 6.98
CA TYR A 181 -16.01 1.13 5.64
C TYR A 181 -14.88 0.11 5.52
N GLU A 182 -13.83 0.24 6.30
CA GLU A 182 -12.62 -0.56 6.18
C GLU A 182 -12.81 -1.99 6.71
N HIS A 183 -12.43 -2.98 5.91
CA HIS A 183 -12.54 -4.39 6.22
C HIS A 183 -11.17 -5.05 6.23
N TYR A 184 -10.55 -5.12 7.40
CA TYR A 184 -9.22 -5.70 7.55
C TYR A 184 -9.25 -7.22 7.68
N TYR A 185 -8.35 -7.89 6.95
CA TYR A 185 -8.08 -9.30 7.13
C TYR A 185 -7.13 -9.54 8.30
N THR A 186 -7.21 -10.74 8.89
CA THR A 186 -6.19 -11.23 9.83
C THR A 186 -4.87 -11.47 9.06
N PRO A 187 -3.71 -11.54 9.72
CA PRO A 187 -2.47 -11.90 9.05
C PRO A 187 -2.54 -13.20 8.24
N ALA A 188 -3.27 -14.20 8.74
CA ALA A 188 -3.53 -15.43 7.99
C ALA A 188 -4.45 -15.23 6.78
N GLY A 189 -5.42 -14.31 6.88
CA GLY A 189 -6.28 -13.90 5.76
C GLY A 189 -5.48 -13.20 4.66
N LEU A 190 -4.58 -12.28 5.04
CA LEU A 190 -3.68 -11.60 4.11
C LEU A 190 -2.77 -12.60 3.37
N ARG A 191 -2.17 -13.57 4.10
CA ARG A 191 -1.38 -14.63 3.45
C ARG A 191 -2.16 -15.43 2.42
N ARG A 192 -3.44 -15.71 2.68
CA ARG A 192 -4.31 -16.40 1.69
C ARG A 192 -4.64 -15.50 0.50
N LEU A 193 -4.94 -14.21 0.75
CA LEU A 193 -5.24 -13.25 -0.31
C LEU A 193 -4.09 -13.13 -1.32
N PHE A 194 -2.85 -13.10 -0.83
CA PHE A 194 -1.66 -12.95 -1.66
C PHE A 194 -0.93 -14.27 -1.95
N ALA A 195 -1.59 -15.43 -1.79
CA ALA A 195 -0.97 -16.76 -1.93
C ALA A 195 -0.44 -17.07 -3.35
N ALA A 196 -0.92 -16.35 -4.38
CA ALA A 196 -0.43 -16.48 -5.76
C ALA A 196 0.94 -15.84 -6.00
N TYR A 197 1.45 -15.08 -5.02
CA TYR A 197 2.72 -14.37 -5.08
C TYR A 197 3.77 -14.96 -4.15
N ASP A 198 5.03 -14.72 -4.45
CA ASP A 198 6.13 -14.93 -3.52
C ASP A 198 6.35 -13.65 -2.70
N VAL A 199 5.85 -13.64 -1.46
CA VAL A 199 5.75 -12.43 -0.62
C VAL A 199 6.93 -12.31 0.33
N TRP A 200 7.55 -11.13 0.38
CA TRP A 200 8.63 -10.76 1.28
C TRP A 200 8.23 -9.59 2.19
N ASP A 201 8.40 -9.78 3.49
CA ASP A 201 8.07 -8.79 4.53
C ASP A 201 9.25 -7.85 4.77
N TYR A 202 9.06 -6.59 4.43
CA TYR A 202 9.98 -5.48 4.64
C TYR A 202 9.69 -4.67 5.90
N THR A 203 8.69 -5.06 6.69
CA THR A 203 8.30 -4.28 7.89
C THR A 203 9.45 -4.14 8.88
N LEU A 204 10.15 -5.25 9.16
CA LEU A 204 11.33 -5.21 10.05
C LEU A 204 12.52 -4.46 9.44
N PRO A 205 12.93 -4.69 8.19
CA PRO A 205 13.97 -3.89 7.54
C PRO A 205 13.73 -2.39 7.62
N VAL A 206 12.52 -1.93 7.33
CA VAL A 206 12.14 -0.50 7.39
C VAL A 206 12.21 0.05 8.81
N LEU A 207 11.87 -0.74 9.84
CA LEU A 207 12.00 -0.34 11.25
C LEU A 207 13.45 -0.32 11.73
N ALA A 208 14.28 -1.22 11.24
CA ALA A 208 15.68 -1.37 11.63
C ALA A 208 16.58 -0.31 10.97
N ASP A 209 16.30 0.02 9.71
CA ASP A 209 17.04 1.06 8.97
C ASP A 209 16.06 2.04 8.29
N PRO A 210 15.43 2.91 9.07
CA PRO A 210 14.48 3.87 8.51
C PRO A 210 15.13 4.87 7.55
N VAL A 211 16.42 5.14 7.66
CA VAL A 211 17.13 6.07 6.75
C VAL A 211 17.27 5.47 5.37
N ALA A 212 17.67 4.20 5.24
CA ALA A 212 17.77 3.49 3.96
C ALA A 212 16.44 3.45 3.19
N PHE A 213 15.33 3.44 3.93
CA PHE A 213 13.98 3.40 3.37
C PHE A 213 13.21 4.73 3.47
N ALA A 214 13.90 5.87 3.63
CA ALA A 214 13.29 7.20 3.77
C ALA A 214 12.14 7.24 4.81
N GLY A 215 12.31 6.54 5.92
CA GLY A 215 11.32 6.34 6.99
C GLY A 215 11.65 7.04 8.30
N ASP A 216 12.71 7.82 8.34
CA ASP A 216 13.25 8.49 9.51
C ASP A 216 12.32 9.56 10.13
N ASP A 217 11.31 9.99 9.40
CA ASP A 217 10.26 10.90 9.88
C ASP A 217 9.14 10.20 10.68
N ILE A 218 8.95 8.89 10.47
CA ILE A 218 7.87 8.11 11.12
C ILE A 218 8.45 7.20 12.19
N VAL A 219 9.60 6.57 11.93
CA VAL A 219 10.23 5.64 12.86
C VAL A 219 11.12 6.43 13.83
N PRO A 220 10.78 6.51 15.12
CA PRO A 220 11.64 7.20 16.09
C PRO A 220 13.02 6.56 16.15
N ALA A 221 14.07 7.37 16.24
CA ALA A 221 15.47 6.93 16.22
C ALA A 221 15.84 5.89 17.31
N TRP A 222 15.09 5.81 18.40
CA TRP A 222 15.30 4.78 19.41
C TRP A 222 14.83 3.40 18.95
N VAL A 223 13.86 3.31 18.03
CA VAL A 223 13.32 2.05 17.49
C VAL A 223 14.40 1.33 16.69
N SER A 224 15.10 2.05 15.80
CA SER A 224 16.17 1.46 14.98
C SER A 224 17.37 0.94 15.76
N ARG A 225 17.50 1.35 17.05
CA ARG A 225 18.55 0.85 17.94
C ARG A 225 18.17 -0.42 18.70
N LEU A 226 16.93 -0.87 18.57
CA LEU A 226 16.48 -2.10 19.21
C LEU A 226 17.06 -3.33 18.50
N PRO A 227 17.42 -4.38 19.24
CA PRO A 227 17.82 -5.63 18.63
C PRO A 227 16.65 -6.25 17.85
N GLU A 228 16.94 -6.99 16.79
CA GLU A 228 15.94 -7.58 15.88
C GLU A 228 14.83 -8.33 16.62
N ARG A 229 15.16 -9.05 17.69
CA ARG A 229 14.15 -9.78 18.50
C ARG A 229 13.14 -8.83 19.16
N ALA A 230 13.56 -7.67 19.59
CA ALA A 230 12.67 -6.66 20.17
C ALA A 230 11.81 -6.00 19.08
N LEU A 231 12.39 -5.70 17.90
CA LEU A 231 11.64 -5.21 16.76
C LEU A 231 10.58 -6.24 16.31
N ALA A 232 10.93 -7.51 16.25
CA ALA A 232 9.99 -8.59 15.91
C ALA A 232 8.83 -8.70 16.91
N ALA A 233 9.07 -8.45 18.19
CA ALA A 233 8.02 -8.41 19.21
C ALA A 233 7.05 -7.22 19.04
N LEU A 234 7.44 -6.15 18.35
CA LEU A 234 6.59 -5.01 18.04
C LEU A 234 5.68 -5.23 16.82
N LEU A 235 5.98 -6.20 15.96
CA LEU A 235 5.21 -6.45 14.72
C LEU A 235 3.69 -6.53 14.92
N PRO A 236 3.14 -7.19 15.96
CA PRO A 236 1.69 -7.20 16.17
C PRO A 236 1.08 -5.81 16.44
N ALA A 237 1.90 -4.85 16.91
CA ALA A 237 1.46 -3.48 17.20
C ALA A 237 1.68 -2.53 16.01
N VAL A 238 2.45 -2.95 14.99
CA VAL A 238 2.70 -2.13 13.79
C VAL A 238 1.40 -2.06 12.97
N PRO A 239 0.88 -0.86 12.68
CA PRO A 239 -0.44 -0.73 12.03
C PRO A 239 -0.45 -1.14 10.55
N THR A 240 0.72 -1.18 9.91
CA THR A 240 0.85 -1.46 8.48
C THR A 240 2.01 -2.41 8.24
N TYR A 241 1.76 -3.53 7.58
CA TYR A 241 2.82 -4.35 7.01
C TYR A 241 3.28 -3.77 5.68
N VAL A 242 4.58 -3.77 5.46
CA VAL A 242 5.23 -3.40 4.20
C VAL A 242 5.71 -4.67 3.54
N TRP A 243 5.03 -5.08 2.49
CA TRP A 243 5.34 -6.29 1.75
C TRP A 243 5.72 -5.99 0.31
N LEU A 244 6.64 -6.78 -0.23
CA LEU A 244 6.96 -6.82 -1.65
C LEU A 244 6.66 -8.23 -2.17
N ALA A 245 5.80 -8.33 -3.16
CA ALA A 245 5.29 -9.59 -3.67
C ALA A 245 5.70 -9.76 -5.13
N PHE A 246 6.36 -10.87 -5.47
CA PHE A 246 6.81 -11.19 -6.83
C PHE A 246 5.77 -12.06 -7.54
N LYS A 247 5.46 -11.78 -8.80
CA LYS A 247 4.70 -12.70 -9.63
C LYS A 247 5.62 -13.86 -10.07
N GLY A 248 5.31 -15.06 -9.59
CA GLY A 248 6.17 -16.23 -9.72
C GLY A 248 7.20 -16.33 -8.60
N THR A 249 8.31 -17.04 -8.84
CA THR A 249 9.38 -17.18 -7.85
C THR A 249 10.32 -15.99 -7.94
N GLY A 250 10.54 -15.28 -6.83
CA GLY A 250 11.41 -14.12 -6.76
C GLY A 250 11.94 -13.88 -5.36
N ALA A 251 13.04 -13.14 -5.26
CA ALA A 251 13.64 -12.71 -4.01
C ALA A 251 14.22 -11.30 -4.17
N PRO A 252 14.31 -10.52 -3.08
CA PRO A 252 15.00 -9.25 -3.12
C PRO A 252 16.43 -9.35 -3.62
N GLU A 253 16.82 -8.47 -4.55
CA GLU A 253 18.12 -8.46 -5.22
C GLU A 253 19.03 -7.31 -4.75
N GLY A 254 18.52 -6.44 -3.88
CA GLY A 254 19.28 -5.32 -3.34
C GLY A 254 20.39 -5.71 -2.38
N PRO A 255 21.20 -4.73 -1.94
CA PRO A 255 22.33 -4.98 -1.06
C PRO A 255 21.89 -5.55 0.30
N ASP A 256 22.82 -6.26 0.96
CA ASP A 256 22.57 -6.83 2.28
C ASP A 256 22.16 -5.77 3.30
N LEU A 257 21.09 -6.04 4.04
CA LEU A 257 20.58 -5.21 5.11
C LEU A 257 20.94 -5.81 6.47
N ALA A 258 21.09 -4.96 7.48
CA ALA A 258 21.31 -5.39 8.87
C ALA A 258 20.19 -6.32 9.38
N VAL A 259 18.95 -6.08 8.93
CA VAL A 259 17.81 -6.98 9.11
C VAL A 259 17.25 -7.29 7.73
N ALA A 260 17.40 -8.53 7.29
CA ALA A 260 16.94 -8.94 5.96
C ALA A 260 15.42 -9.06 5.87
N PRO A 261 14.83 -8.81 4.68
CA PRO A 261 13.43 -9.15 4.41
C PRO A 261 13.17 -10.65 4.66
N ARG A 262 11.97 -10.97 5.12
CA ARG A 262 11.60 -12.36 5.42
C ARG A 262 10.49 -12.83 4.50
N ARG A 263 10.63 -14.04 3.98
CA ARG A 263 9.56 -14.65 3.19
C ARG A 263 8.33 -14.91 4.07
N VAL A 264 7.20 -14.42 3.63
CA VAL A 264 5.91 -14.64 4.30
C VAL A 264 5.41 -16.05 3.93
N ARG A 265 5.25 -16.92 4.95
CA ARG A 265 4.81 -18.33 4.79
C ARG A 265 3.41 -18.56 5.32
#